data_8ed873773576eb7eda1c1c755d553b2c
#
_entry.id   8ed873773576eb7eda1c1c755d553b2c
#
_cell.length_a   1.000
_cell.length_b   1.000
_cell.length_c   1.000
_cell.angle_alpha   90.00
_cell.angle_beta   90.00
_cell.angle_gamma   90.00
#
_symmetry.space_group_name_H-M   'P 1'
#
loop_
_entity.id
_entity.type
_entity.pdbx_description
1 polymer ?
#
loop_
_entity_poly.entity_id
_entity_poly.type
_entity_poly.pdbx_seq_one_letter_code
_entity_poly.pdbx_strand_id
1 'polypeptide(L)'
;MITSSTERSASYLEKTAVVQNEHNGDLEISSPGGGPGTANMNPPESVGFSRGQQSLDHSVWYNGALMTFLATGEDTHGQFALIEAVGRRGSDAPPHIHHREDEIFYVLEGEIVFSVNDRTIKGTPGTMVFLPRDVRHSFTIESEQYRMLILVTPSGFEAWFREFGVPAPAMTLPPANEPAYGEVQRMLEAAPRYGLEFVLPQNP
;
A
#
# COMPACT_ATOMS: atom_id res chain seq x y z
N MET A 1 -17.56 -24.72 5.97
CA MET A 1 -17.26 -23.79 7.06
C MET A 1 -16.43 -22.66 6.44
N ILE A 2 -16.97 -21.44 6.39
CA ILE A 2 -16.29 -20.29 5.81
C ILE A 2 -15.44 -19.71 6.94
N THR A 3 -14.12 -19.85 6.86
CA THR A 3 -13.19 -19.18 7.78
C THR A 3 -13.36 -17.68 7.65
N SER A 4 -13.36 -16.94 8.77
CA SER A 4 -13.54 -15.49 8.77
C SER A 4 -12.38 -14.80 8.05
N SER A 5 -12.63 -13.60 7.50
CA SER A 5 -11.62 -12.77 6.81
C SER A 5 -10.41 -12.48 7.71
N THR A 6 -10.65 -12.32 9.01
CA THR A 6 -9.61 -12.10 10.03
C THR A 6 -8.66 -13.29 10.19
N GLU A 7 -9.18 -14.52 10.07
CA GLU A 7 -8.35 -15.74 10.15
C GLU A 7 -7.47 -15.91 8.90
N ARG A 8 -7.91 -15.42 7.74
CA ARG A 8 -7.11 -15.47 6.51
C ARG A 8 -5.94 -14.48 6.53
N SER A 9 -6.16 -13.25 6.99
CA SER A 9 -5.07 -12.28 7.18
C SER A 9 -4.06 -12.75 8.23
N ALA A 10 -4.53 -13.38 9.31
CA ALA A 10 -3.67 -13.98 10.34
C ALA A 10 -2.87 -15.15 9.77
N SER A 11 -3.47 -16.04 8.99
CA SER A 11 -2.77 -17.19 8.39
C SER A 11 -1.68 -16.78 7.40
N TYR A 12 -1.84 -15.64 6.75
CA TYR A 12 -0.85 -15.04 5.87
C TYR A 12 0.41 -14.60 6.63
N LEU A 13 0.23 -14.03 7.83
CA LEU A 13 1.32 -13.56 8.69
C LEU A 13 1.90 -14.65 9.60
N GLU A 14 1.10 -15.61 10.07
CA GLU A 14 1.57 -16.72 10.92
C GLU A 14 2.58 -17.63 10.22
N LYS A 15 2.47 -17.82 8.90
CA LYS A 15 3.46 -18.57 8.12
C LYS A 15 4.83 -17.90 8.09
N THR A 16 4.92 -16.63 8.49
CA THR A 16 6.13 -15.80 8.41
C THR A 16 6.86 -15.66 9.75
N ALA A 17 6.16 -15.84 10.87
CA ALA A 17 6.71 -15.63 12.23
C ALA A 17 7.83 -16.62 12.64
N VAL A 18 7.99 -17.72 11.92
CA VAL A 18 8.96 -18.79 12.25
C VAL A 18 10.42 -18.43 11.90
N VAL A 19 10.68 -17.36 11.11
CA VAL A 19 12.02 -17.12 10.53
C VAL A 19 12.77 -15.91 11.14
N GLN A 20 12.16 -15.09 12.00
CA GLN A 20 12.79 -13.83 12.46
C GLN A 20 13.73 -13.93 13.68
N ASN A 21 14.14 -15.09 14.14
CA ASN A 21 14.93 -15.19 15.38
C ASN A 21 16.46 -15.32 15.22
N GLU A 22 17.02 -15.13 14.03
CA GLU A 22 18.49 -15.17 13.85
C GLU A 22 18.92 -14.05 12.88
N HIS A 23 19.27 -12.87 13.39
CA HIS A 23 20.36 -12.01 12.90
C HIS A 23 20.24 -10.58 13.47
N ASN A 24 20.88 -10.37 14.63
CA ASN A 24 21.31 -9.04 15.07
C ASN A 24 22.79 -8.89 14.67
N GLY A 25 23.05 -8.03 13.71
CA GLY A 25 24.39 -7.63 13.32
C GLY A 25 24.43 -6.13 13.06
N ASP A 26 25.11 -5.39 13.94
CA ASP A 26 25.33 -3.95 13.88
C ASP A 26 26.10 -3.54 12.61
N LEU A 27 25.58 -2.57 11.86
CA LEU A 27 26.30 -1.89 10.77
C LEU A 27 26.34 -0.39 11.03
N GLU A 28 27.53 0.11 11.37
CA GLU A 28 27.85 1.53 11.41
C GLU A 28 27.83 2.15 10.00
N ILE A 29 27.11 3.27 9.85
CA ILE A 29 27.08 4.04 8.60
C ILE A 29 27.88 5.32 8.79
N SER A 30 29.01 5.42 8.09
CA SER A 30 29.80 6.65 7.97
C SER A 30 29.24 7.54 6.86
N SER A 31 29.02 8.81 7.17
CA SER A 31 28.60 9.85 6.23
C SER A 31 29.80 10.39 5.43
N PRO A 32 29.71 10.60 4.11
CA PRO A 32 30.63 11.50 3.39
C PRO A 32 29.97 12.86 3.17
N GLY A 33 30.67 13.91 3.61
CA GLY A 33 30.32 15.28 3.31
C GLY A 33 30.64 15.64 1.84
N GLY A 34 29.84 16.53 1.25
CA GLY A 34 30.06 17.11 -0.06
C GLY A 34 29.34 18.44 -0.19
N GLY A 35 30.09 19.50 -0.44
CA GLY A 35 29.69 20.91 -0.45
C GLY A 35 28.84 21.34 -1.66
N PRO A 36 28.50 22.63 -1.78
CA PRO A 36 27.32 23.14 -2.46
C PRO A 36 27.55 23.42 -3.93
N GLY A 37 26.77 22.80 -4.79
CA GLY A 37 26.52 23.22 -6.14
C GLY A 37 25.11 23.81 -6.25
N THR A 38 24.97 25.12 -6.26
CA THR A 38 23.71 25.80 -6.56
C THR A 38 23.40 25.66 -8.05
N ALA A 39 22.77 24.55 -8.42
CA ALA A 39 22.06 24.48 -9.69
C ALA A 39 20.78 25.30 -9.54
N ASN A 40 20.67 26.34 -10.35
CA ASN A 40 19.45 27.14 -10.50
C ASN A 40 18.41 26.28 -11.23
N MET A 41 17.73 25.39 -10.45
CA MET A 41 16.63 24.58 -10.96
C MET A 41 15.35 25.38 -10.81
N ASN A 42 14.98 26.10 -11.88
CA ASN A 42 13.58 26.46 -12.00
C ASN A 42 12.76 25.15 -11.87
N PRO A 43 11.76 25.10 -11.01
CA PRO A 43 10.89 23.93 -10.95
C PRO A 43 10.35 23.70 -12.37
N PRO A 44 10.26 22.44 -12.84
CA PRO A 44 9.65 22.16 -14.12
C PRO A 44 8.26 22.81 -14.15
N GLU A 45 7.91 23.43 -15.28
CA GLU A 45 6.58 24.04 -15.44
C GLU A 45 5.52 23.01 -15.11
N SER A 46 4.72 23.28 -14.07
CA SER A 46 3.63 22.41 -13.65
C SER A 46 2.53 22.50 -14.71
N VAL A 47 2.49 21.54 -15.62
CA VAL A 47 1.43 21.45 -16.62
C VAL A 47 0.30 20.61 -16.05
N GLY A 48 -0.91 21.15 -16.04
CA GLY A 48 -2.10 20.38 -15.67
C GLY A 48 -2.25 19.14 -16.58
N PHE A 49 -2.61 18.01 -16.01
CA PHE A 49 -2.83 16.76 -16.74
C PHE A 49 -4.16 16.12 -16.36
N SER A 50 -4.62 15.16 -17.15
CA SER A 50 -5.74 14.29 -16.82
C SER A 50 -5.36 12.84 -17.08
N ARG A 51 -5.71 11.96 -16.14
CA ARG A 51 -5.54 10.51 -16.27
C ARG A 51 -6.79 9.82 -15.76
N GLY A 52 -7.35 8.93 -16.55
CA GLY A 52 -8.59 8.23 -16.22
C GLY A 52 -8.34 6.76 -15.86
N GLN A 53 -9.42 6.08 -15.47
CA GLN A 53 -9.43 4.67 -15.06
C GLN A 53 -8.95 3.69 -16.13
N GLN A 54 -8.98 4.06 -17.42
CA GLN A 54 -8.57 3.20 -18.55
C GLN A 54 -7.08 3.37 -18.90
N SER A 55 -6.28 3.83 -17.97
CA SER A 55 -4.84 4.07 -18.18
C SER A 55 -4.02 2.80 -17.92
N LEU A 56 -4.03 1.85 -18.86
CA LEU A 56 -3.37 0.55 -18.73
C LEU A 56 -1.87 0.70 -18.41
N ASP A 57 -1.17 1.63 -19.06
CA ASP A 57 0.26 1.89 -18.86
C ASP A 57 0.59 2.41 -17.46
N HIS A 58 -0.43 2.81 -16.70
CA HIS A 58 -0.33 3.26 -15.32
C HIS A 58 -1.00 2.31 -14.34
N SER A 59 -1.16 1.04 -14.72
CA SER A 59 -1.88 0.06 -13.89
C SER A 59 -1.04 -1.16 -13.60
N VAL A 60 -1.18 -1.67 -12.38
CA VAL A 60 -0.58 -2.92 -11.94
C VAL A 60 -1.62 -3.81 -11.29
N TRP A 61 -1.40 -5.11 -11.35
CA TRP A 61 -2.08 -6.08 -10.50
C TRP A 61 -1.26 -6.28 -9.23
N TYR A 62 -1.89 -6.04 -8.09
CA TYR A 62 -1.27 -6.18 -6.78
C TYR A 62 -2.28 -6.73 -5.77
N ASN A 63 -1.91 -7.76 -5.02
CA ASN A 63 -2.71 -8.35 -3.93
C ASN A 63 -4.20 -8.57 -4.29
N GLY A 64 -4.47 -9.14 -5.45
CA GLY A 64 -5.85 -9.42 -5.91
C GLY A 64 -6.63 -8.21 -6.42
N ALA A 65 -6.01 -7.04 -6.50
CA ALA A 65 -6.61 -5.80 -6.98
C ALA A 65 -5.94 -5.29 -8.27
N LEU A 66 -6.67 -4.52 -9.05
CA LEU A 66 -6.18 -3.65 -10.10
C LEU A 66 -5.94 -2.27 -9.48
N MET A 67 -4.69 -1.83 -9.48
CA MET A 67 -4.26 -0.52 -8.97
C MET A 67 -3.91 0.38 -10.15
N THR A 68 -4.63 1.49 -10.32
CA THR A 68 -4.36 2.47 -11.38
C THR A 68 -3.81 3.75 -10.75
N PHE A 69 -2.58 4.14 -11.11
CA PHE A 69 -1.95 5.37 -10.63
C PHE A 69 -2.51 6.58 -11.38
N LEU A 70 -3.47 7.29 -10.77
CA LEU A 70 -4.09 8.49 -11.34
C LEU A 70 -3.16 9.71 -11.26
N ALA A 71 -2.36 9.80 -10.20
CA ALA A 71 -1.26 10.74 -10.05
C ALA A 71 -0.14 10.10 -9.24
N THR A 72 1.10 10.43 -9.55
CA THR A 72 2.29 9.93 -8.84
C THR A 72 3.10 11.08 -8.29
N GLY A 73 4.11 10.81 -7.48
CA GLY A 73 5.02 11.83 -6.98
C GLY A 73 5.75 12.57 -8.10
N GLU A 74 6.00 11.94 -9.23
CA GLU A 74 6.57 12.59 -10.40
C GLU A 74 5.62 13.66 -10.97
N ASP A 75 4.33 13.36 -11.02
CA ASP A 75 3.29 14.28 -11.52
C ASP A 75 3.03 15.45 -10.55
N THR A 76 3.20 15.23 -9.24
CA THR A 76 2.79 16.15 -8.16
C THR A 76 3.97 16.82 -7.45
N HIS A 77 5.20 16.68 -7.97
CA HIS A 77 6.43 17.18 -7.33
C HIS A 77 6.59 16.68 -5.87
N GLY A 78 6.25 15.42 -5.64
CA GLY A 78 6.40 14.79 -4.34
C GLY A 78 5.27 15.07 -3.33
N GLN A 79 4.25 15.85 -3.70
CA GLN A 79 3.22 16.26 -2.74
C GLN A 79 2.28 15.12 -2.36
N PHE A 80 1.83 14.35 -3.34
CA PHE A 80 0.93 13.21 -3.12
C PHE A 80 1.00 12.22 -4.28
N ALA A 81 0.50 11.03 -4.04
CA ALA A 81 0.08 10.11 -5.09
C ALA A 81 -1.41 9.78 -4.92
N LEU A 82 -2.11 9.61 -6.03
CA LEU A 82 -3.51 9.22 -6.05
C LEU A 82 -3.67 7.94 -6.87
N ILE A 83 -4.25 6.93 -6.27
CA ILE A 83 -4.40 5.59 -6.83
C ILE A 83 -5.88 5.20 -6.77
N GLU A 84 -6.40 4.63 -7.84
CA GLU A 84 -7.67 3.93 -7.81
C GLU A 84 -7.41 2.44 -7.63
N ALA A 85 -8.04 1.84 -6.64
CA ALA A 85 -8.00 0.41 -6.37
C ALA A 85 -9.37 -0.20 -6.66
N VAL A 86 -9.39 -1.22 -7.50
CA VAL A 86 -10.56 -2.06 -7.77
C VAL A 86 -10.19 -3.49 -7.43
N GLY A 87 -10.98 -4.14 -6.59
CA GLY A 87 -10.66 -5.48 -6.14
C GLY A 87 -11.88 -6.26 -5.66
N ARG A 88 -11.61 -7.39 -5.04
CA ARG A 88 -12.64 -8.30 -4.52
C ARG A 88 -12.37 -8.64 -3.07
N ARG A 89 -13.34 -9.28 -2.43
CA ARG A 89 -13.18 -9.86 -1.09
C ARG A 89 -11.90 -10.70 -1.02
N GLY A 90 -11.09 -10.46 0.03
CA GLY A 90 -9.80 -11.11 0.22
C GLY A 90 -8.61 -10.31 -0.28
N SER A 91 -8.81 -9.13 -0.91
CA SER A 91 -7.74 -8.17 -1.20
C SER A 91 -7.49 -7.25 0.01
N ASP A 92 -7.43 -7.85 1.20
CA ASP A 92 -7.30 -7.15 2.48
C ASP A 92 -5.87 -6.65 2.69
N ALA A 93 -5.70 -5.59 3.48
CA ALA A 93 -4.39 -5.19 3.98
C ALA A 93 -4.20 -5.67 5.42
N PRO A 94 -3.13 -6.43 5.70
CA PRO A 94 -2.80 -6.84 7.07
C PRO A 94 -2.45 -5.64 7.95
N PRO A 95 -2.43 -5.79 9.29
CA PRO A 95 -2.02 -4.72 10.18
C PRO A 95 -0.61 -4.20 9.87
N HIS A 96 -0.50 -2.89 9.64
CA HIS A 96 0.76 -2.21 9.30
C HIS A 96 0.77 -0.75 9.78
N ILE A 97 1.93 -0.11 9.66
CA ILE A 97 2.16 1.29 10.02
C ILE A 97 2.95 1.92 8.86
N HIS A 98 2.50 3.09 8.39
CA HIS A 98 3.28 3.96 7.53
C HIS A 98 4.01 5.00 8.37
N HIS A 99 5.34 5.08 8.23
CA HIS A 99 6.17 6.04 8.99
C HIS A 99 6.45 7.34 8.22
N ARG A 100 6.04 7.43 6.96
CA ARG A 100 6.34 8.59 6.11
C ARG A 100 5.10 9.29 5.59
N GLU A 101 4.05 8.53 5.29
CA GLU A 101 2.87 9.00 4.59
C GLU A 101 1.62 8.95 5.48
N ASP A 102 0.76 9.93 5.35
CA ASP A 102 -0.63 9.83 5.73
C ASP A 102 -1.42 9.22 4.57
N GLU A 103 -2.40 8.37 4.87
CA GLU A 103 -3.27 7.78 3.87
C GLU A 103 -4.72 8.29 4.00
N ILE A 104 -5.34 8.51 2.86
CA ILE A 104 -6.75 8.87 2.78
C ILE A 104 -7.41 7.90 1.82
N PHE A 105 -8.45 7.22 2.30
CA PHE A 105 -9.30 6.35 1.51
C PHE A 105 -10.63 7.02 1.23
N TYR A 106 -11.08 6.98 -0.01
CA TYR A 106 -12.44 7.40 -0.36
C TYR A 106 -13.16 6.24 -1.05
N VAL A 107 -14.15 5.68 -0.38
CA VAL A 107 -14.90 4.52 -0.88
C VAL A 107 -15.86 4.96 -1.98
N LEU A 108 -15.71 4.39 -3.16
CA LEU A 108 -16.58 4.63 -4.32
C LEU A 108 -17.65 3.53 -4.43
N GLU A 109 -17.28 2.27 -4.21
CA GLU A 109 -18.17 1.12 -4.29
C GLU A 109 -17.76 0.06 -3.24
N GLY A 110 -18.75 -0.69 -2.77
CA GLY A 110 -18.55 -1.78 -1.81
C GLY A 110 -18.56 -1.34 -0.35
N GLU A 111 -18.24 -2.28 0.54
CA GLU A 111 -18.14 -2.09 1.98
C GLU A 111 -16.77 -2.55 2.46
N ILE A 112 -16.11 -1.68 3.23
CA ILE A 112 -14.76 -1.88 3.74
C ILE A 112 -14.77 -1.58 5.24
N VAL A 113 -14.16 -2.45 6.03
CA VAL A 113 -13.98 -2.22 7.47
C VAL A 113 -12.51 -1.88 7.71
N PHE A 114 -12.26 -0.65 8.19
CA PHE A 114 -10.94 -0.18 8.60
C PHE A 114 -10.76 -0.40 10.09
N SER A 115 -9.64 -0.96 10.50
CA SER A 115 -9.21 -1.03 11.89
C SER A 115 -8.07 -0.05 12.09
N VAL A 116 -8.23 0.90 13.02
CA VAL A 116 -7.27 1.97 13.31
C VAL A 116 -6.98 1.95 14.80
N ASN A 117 -5.82 1.42 15.21
CA ASN A 117 -5.56 1.01 16.59
C ASN A 117 -6.71 0.12 17.12
N ASP A 118 -7.40 0.56 18.16
CA ASP A 118 -8.52 -0.17 18.79
C ASP A 118 -9.90 0.28 18.27
N ARG A 119 -9.95 1.07 17.19
CA ARG A 119 -11.18 1.57 16.61
C ARG A 119 -11.49 0.90 15.29
N THR A 120 -12.76 0.64 15.06
CA THR A 120 -13.28 0.14 13.79
C THR A 120 -14.10 1.23 13.10
N ILE A 121 -13.84 1.45 11.81
CA ILE A 121 -14.55 2.42 10.98
C ILE A 121 -15.14 1.66 9.79
N LYS A 122 -16.45 1.75 9.62
CA LYS A 122 -17.12 1.19 8.44
C LYS A 122 -17.13 2.22 7.31
N GLY A 123 -16.48 1.87 6.20
CA GLY A 123 -16.48 2.63 4.95
C GLY A 123 -17.53 2.08 3.99
N THR A 124 -18.42 2.95 3.54
CA THR A 124 -19.42 2.69 2.49
C THR A 124 -19.28 3.75 1.41
N PRO A 125 -19.91 3.61 0.23
CA PRO A 125 -19.80 4.60 -0.84
C PRO A 125 -20.05 6.04 -0.35
N GLY A 126 -19.12 6.95 -0.65
CA GLY A 126 -19.12 8.32 -0.18
C GLY A 126 -18.40 8.55 1.16
N THR A 127 -17.89 7.50 1.80
CA THR A 127 -17.13 7.65 3.05
C THR A 127 -15.66 7.95 2.76
N MET A 128 -15.11 8.97 3.44
CA MET A 128 -13.69 9.26 3.52
C MET A 128 -13.14 8.75 4.87
N VAL A 129 -12.01 8.04 4.84
CA VAL A 129 -11.29 7.59 6.03
C VAL A 129 -9.87 8.13 5.98
N PHE A 130 -9.44 8.82 7.04
CA PHE A 130 -8.09 9.33 7.21
C PHE A 130 -7.30 8.44 8.16
N LEU A 131 -6.16 7.96 7.72
CA LEU A 131 -5.23 7.12 8.46
C LEU A 131 -3.90 7.88 8.59
N PRO A 132 -3.63 8.50 9.75
CA PRO A 132 -2.39 9.25 9.93
C PRO A 132 -1.19 8.31 9.99
N ARG A 133 -0.02 8.81 9.56
CA ARG A 133 1.27 8.12 9.74
C ARG A 133 1.51 7.76 11.21
N ASP A 134 2.36 6.78 11.45
CA ASP A 134 2.72 6.27 12.77
C ASP A 134 1.55 5.66 13.56
N VAL A 135 0.42 5.42 12.89
CA VAL A 135 -0.76 4.79 13.49
C VAL A 135 -1.01 3.43 12.83
N ARG A 136 -1.06 2.39 13.66
CA ARG A 136 -1.36 1.03 13.19
C ARG A 136 -2.76 0.98 12.59
N HIS A 137 -2.85 0.44 11.40
CA HIS A 137 -4.11 0.23 10.71
C HIS A 137 -4.12 -1.00 9.82
N SER A 138 -5.31 -1.40 9.42
CA SER A 138 -5.59 -2.46 8.45
C SER A 138 -6.96 -2.23 7.84
N PHE A 139 -7.29 -2.95 6.77
CA PHE A 139 -8.66 -3.01 6.29
C PHE A 139 -9.05 -4.41 5.82
N THR A 140 -10.34 -4.67 5.86
CA THR A 140 -10.98 -5.91 5.40
C THR A 140 -12.11 -5.56 4.45
N ILE A 141 -12.19 -6.26 3.33
CA ILE A 141 -13.24 -6.09 2.33
C ILE A 141 -14.43 -6.98 2.68
N GLU A 142 -15.57 -6.36 3.01
CA GLU A 142 -16.80 -7.05 3.39
C GLU A 142 -17.71 -7.37 2.19
N SER A 143 -17.68 -6.54 1.15
CA SER A 143 -18.43 -6.73 -0.09
C SER A 143 -17.73 -7.74 -1.02
N GLU A 144 -18.45 -8.26 -2.01
CA GLU A 144 -17.87 -9.14 -3.03
C GLU A 144 -16.82 -8.43 -3.88
N GLN A 145 -17.10 -7.16 -4.23
CA GLN A 145 -16.19 -6.28 -4.93
C GLN A 145 -16.15 -4.91 -4.26
N TYR A 146 -15.07 -4.18 -4.48
CA TYR A 146 -14.91 -2.82 -4.02
C TYR A 146 -14.21 -1.95 -5.06
N ARG A 147 -14.40 -0.64 -4.92
CA ARG A 147 -13.66 0.40 -5.63
C ARG A 147 -13.42 1.55 -4.69
N MET A 148 -12.18 2.03 -4.60
CA MET A 148 -11.82 3.14 -3.74
C MET A 148 -10.68 3.96 -4.34
N LEU A 149 -10.60 5.22 -3.94
CA LEU A 149 -9.41 6.05 -4.13
C LEU A 149 -8.53 5.94 -2.89
N ILE A 150 -7.22 5.87 -3.13
CA ILE A 150 -6.17 5.92 -2.11
C ILE A 150 -5.30 7.11 -2.44
N LEU A 151 -5.26 8.09 -1.55
CA LEU A 151 -4.34 9.21 -1.61
C LEU A 151 -3.31 9.05 -0.51
N VAL A 152 -2.03 9.08 -0.88
CA VAL A 152 -0.90 9.05 0.04
C VAL A 152 -0.16 10.38 -0.01
N THR A 153 0.18 10.96 1.15
CA THR A 153 0.82 12.26 1.23
C THR A 153 1.86 12.31 2.37
N PRO A 154 3.13 12.73 2.09
CA PRO A 154 3.69 12.98 0.76
C PRO A 154 3.65 11.74 -0.13
N SER A 155 3.98 11.88 -1.41
CA SER A 155 4.12 10.73 -2.31
C SER A 155 5.36 9.89 -1.95
N GLY A 156 5.42 8.69 -2.52
CA GLY A 156 6.57 7.79 -2.37
C GLY A 156 6.14 6.34 -2.21
N PHE A 157 5.06 6.12 -1.47
CA PHE A 157 4.57 4.76 -1.21
C PHE A 157 4.00 4.06 -2.47
N GLU A 158 3.61 4.80 -3.49
CA GLU A 158 3.19 4.23 -4.78
C GLU A 158 4.28 3.36 -5.44
N ALA A 159 5.55 3.60 -5.09
CA ALA A 159 6.68 2.78 -5.53
C ALA A 159 6.62 1.34 -4.98
N TRP A 160 6.03 1.13 -3.80
CA TRP A 160 5.75 -0.20 -3.26
C TRP A 160 4.86 -1.01 -4.20
N PHE A 161 3.75 -0.44 -4.65
CA PHE A 161 2.83 -1.12 -5.57
C PHE A 161 3.47 -1.41 -6.92
N ARG A 162 4.40 -0.57 -7.37
CA ARG A 162 5.17 -0.80 -8.61
C ARG A 162 6.21 -1.90 -8.45
N GLU A 163 6.88 -2.01 -7.30
CA GLU A 163 7.90 -3.04 -7.06
C GLU A 163 7.27 -4.43 -6.89
N PHE A 164 6.14 -4.53 -6.18
CA PHE A 164 5.51 -5.81 -5.83
C PHE A 164 4.29 -6.16 -6.69
N GLY A 165 3.80 -5.23 -7.48
CA GLY A 165 2.79 -5.47 -8.49
C GLY A 165 3.41 -5.96 -9.81
N VAL A 166 2.58 -6.54 -10.65
CA VAL A 166 2.94 -6.84 -12.04
C VAL A 166 2.18 -5.89 -12.97
N PRO A 167 2.78 -5.41 -14.07
CA PRO A 167 2.06 -4.59 -15.05
C PRO A 167 0.75 -5.28 -15.44
N ALA A 168 -0.36 -4.57 -15.35
CA ALA A 168 -1.66 -5.14 -15.68
C ALA A 168 -1.72 -5.44 -17.18
N PRO A 169 -2.00 -6.67 -17.59
CA PRO A 169 -2.11 -7.01 -19.02
C PRO A 169 -3.43 -6.52 -19.62
N ALA A 170 -4.40 -6.20 -18.78
CA ALA A 170 -5.72 -5.67 -19.16
C ALA A 170 -6.32 -4.92 -17.97
N MET A 171 -7.31 -4.04 -18.24
CA MET A 171 -8.08 -3.32 -17.20
C MET A 171 -9.14 -4.25 -16.56
N THR A 172 -8.68 -5.36 -16.01
CA THR A 172 -9.49 -6.40 -15.34
C THR A 172 -8.86 -6.76 -14.01
N LEU A 173 -9.63 -7.37 -13.13
CA LEU A 173 -9.07 -7.92 -11.90
C LEU A 173 -8.11 -9.07 -12.21
N PRO A 174 -7.02 -9.20 -11.43
CA PRO A 174 -6.12 -10.34 -11.55
C PRO A 174 -6.84 -11.67 -11.25
N PRO A 175 -6.28 -12.80 -11.68
CA PRO A 175 -6.69 -14.11 -11.20
C PRO A 175 -6.63 -14.17 -9.67
N ALA A 176 -7.49 -14.97 -9.05
CA ALA A 176 -7.48 -15.19 -7.61
C ALA A 176 -6.30 -16.10 -7.23
N ASN A 177 -5.14 -15.53 -7.06
CA ASN A 177 -3.92 -16.24 -6.62
C ASN A 177 -3.46 -15.69 -5.28
N GLU A 178 -3.05 -16.58 -4.38
CA GLU A 178 -2.32 -16.17 -3.19
C GLU A 178 -0.85 -15.90 -3.56
N PRO A 179 -0.20 -14.87 -2.97
CA PRO A 179 1.23 -14.66 -3.17
C PRO A 179 2.03 -15.87 -2.71
N ALA A 180 3.10 -16.20 -3.43
CA ALA A 180 4.00 -17.26 -3.03
C ALA A 180 4.73 -16.87 -1.73
N TYR A 181 5.08 -17.87 -0.89
CA TYR A 181 5.80 -17.63 0.37
C TYR A 181 7.06 -16.78 0.19
N GLY A 182 7.87 -17.02 -0.83
CA GLY A 182 9.07 -16.22 -1.11
C GLY A 182 8.78 -14.77 -1.51
N GLU A 183 7.61 -14.48 -2.05
CA GLU A 183 7.16 -13.13 -2.37
C GLU A 183 6.81 -12.36 -1.09
N VAL A 184 6.13 -13.02 -0.15
CA VAL A 184 5.83 -12.45 1.17
C VAL A 184 7.10 -12.10 1.92
N GLN A 185 8.10 -12.98 1.93
CA GLN A 185 9.39 -12.74 2.57
C GLN A 185 10.09 -11.51 1.96
N ARG A 186 10.12 -11.42 0.63
CA ARG A 186 10.70 -10.27 -0.07
C ARG A 186 9.98 -8.96 0.28
N MET A 187 8.66 -8.98 0.43
CA MET A 187 7.87 -7.82 0.88
C MET A 187 8.25 -7.40 2.29
N LEU A 188 8.34 -8.34 3.24
CA LEU A 188 8.71 -8.04 4.63
C LEU A 188 10.13 -7.45 4.73
N GLU A 189 11.09 -8.00 4.01
CA GLU A 189 12.47 -7.49 3.97
C GLU A 189 12.56 -6.08 3.35
N ALA A 190 11.71 -5.79 2.37
CA ALA A 190 11.70 -4.51 1.67
C ALA A 190 10.94 -3.41 2.41
N ALA A 191 9.96 -3.76 3.25
CA ALA A 191 9.04 -2.83 3.87
C ALA A 191 9.73 -1.62 4.55
N PRO A 192 10.84 -1.77 5.32
CA PRO A 192 11.51 -0.63 5.94
C PRO A 192 12.05 0.40 4.93
N ARG A 193 12.41 0.01 3.71
CA ARG A 193 12.86 0.93 2.66
C ARG A 193 11.77 1.91 2.25
N TYR A 194 10.50 1.51 2.39
CA TYR A 194 9.31 2.30 2.09
C TYR A 194 8.71 2.98 3.33
N GLY A 195 9.38 2.90 4.50
CA GLY A 195 8.81 3.39 5.75
C GLY A 195 7.57 2.61 6.18
N LEU A 196 7.44 1.37 5.73
CA LEU A 196 6.35 0.46 6.08
C LEU A 196 6.80 -0.52 7.14
N GLU A 197 5.97 -0.74 8.16
CA GLU A 197 6.15 -1.74 9.20
C GLU A 197 4.93 -2.66 9.25
N PHE A 198 5.12 -3.96 9.05
CA PHE A 198 4.07 -4.95 9.27
C PHE A 198 4.00 -5.34 10.73
N VAL A 199 2.80 -5.25 11.33
CA VAL A 199 2.56 -5.63 12.71
C VAL A 199 2.18 -7.11 12.76
N LEU A 200 3.20 -7.96 12.98
CA LEU A 200 3.02 -9.40 13.05
C LEU A 200 2.33 -9.80 14.37
N PRO A 201 1.49 -10.84 14.38
CA PRO A 201 0.98 -11.42 15.64
C PRO A 201 2.16 -11.81 16.53
N GLN A 202 2.15 -11.36 17.79
CA GLN A 202 3.10 -11.86 18.76
C GLN A 202 2.67 -13.29 19.12
N ASN A 203 3.55 -14.27 18.91
CA ASN A 203 3.31 -15.61 19.42
C ASN A 203 3.22 -15.56 20.95
N PRO A 204 2.18 -16.19 21.54
CA PRO A 204 2.01 -16.26 22.99
C PRO A 204 3.13 -17.08 23.67
#